data_b455e092b6e1a72443cad0ed52af8b2b
#
_entry.id   b455e092b6e1a72443cad0ed52af8b2b
#
_cell.length_a   1.000
_cell.length_b   1.000
_cell.length_c   1.000
_cell.angle_alpha   90.00
_cell.angle_beta   90.00
_cell.angle_gamma   90.00
#
_symmetry.space_group_name_H-M   'P 1'
#
loop_
_entity.id
_entity.type
_entity.pdbx_description
1 polymer ?
#
loop_
_entity_poly.entity_id
_entity_poly.type
_entity_poly.pdbx_seq_one_letter_code
_entity_poly.pdbx_strand_id
1 'polypeptide(L)'
;MRQKESLAYYLEDLWSKGFKLSDEDVHFIYFGKNSTNVEEWKVMLALKETLKFQHTFDPSFFISVLEHLSSTAITSKKSAYIALEERGLDSTSKN
;
A
#
# COMPACT_ATOMS: atom_id res chain seq x y z
N MET A 1 22.63 2.51 10.77
CA MET A 1 22.05 2.51 10.08
C MET A 1 20.86 2.57 10.16
N ARG A 2 20.41 2.95 9.82
CA ARG A 2 19.39 2.88 9.91
C ARG A 2 18.78 2.13 9.19
N GLN A 3 17.94 1.67 9.46
CA GLN A 3 17.53 0.93 8.58
C GLN A 3 16.38 1.40 7.90
N LYS A 4 16.14 1.15 6.70
CA LYS A 4 15.00 1.49 6.08
C LYS A 4 13.90 0.67 6.53
N GLU A 5 12.70 1.21 6.54
CA GLU A 5 11.55 0.42 6.79
C GLU A 5 11.39 -0.62 5.72
N SER A 6 11.05 -1.82 6.09
CA SER A 6 10.75 -2.88 5.15
C SER A 6 9.29 -3.25 5.25
N LEU A 7 8.80 -3.94 4.22
CA LEU A 7 7.42 -4.38 4.21
C LEU A 7 7.14 -5.31 5.40
N ALA A 8 8.08 -6.23 5.68
CA ALA A 8 7.88 -7.15 6.80
C ALA A 8 7.75 -6.40 8.11
N TYR A 9 8.59 -5.40 8.32
CA TYR A 9 8.52 -4.60 9.54
C TYR A 9 7.20 -3.84 9.63
N TYR A 10 6.78 -3.29 8.49
CA TYR A 10 5.53 -2.54 8.44
C TYR A 10 4.34 -3.44 8.79
N LEU A 11 4.34 -4.68 8.29
CA LEU A 11 3.27 -5.62 8.60
C LEU A 11 3.23 -5.95 10.08
N GLU A 12 4.39 -6.11 10.70
CA GLU A 12 4.44 -6.34 12.14
C GLU A 12 3.92 -5.14 12.91
N ASP A 13 4.27 -3.95 12.43
CA ASP A 13 3.82 -2.73 13.09
C ASP A 13 2.30 -2.61 13.04
N LEU A 14 1.71 -2.95 11.89
CA LEU A 14 0.26 -2.94 11.77
C LEU A 14 -0.38 -3.89 12.76
N TRP A 15 0.21 -5.07 12.90
CA TRP A 15 -0.33 -6.05 13.83
C TRP A 15 -0.34 -5.51 15.25
N SER A 16 0.75 -4.83 15.63
CA SER A 16 0.84 -4.29 16.99
C SER A 16 -0.11 -3.12 17.19
N LYS A 17 -0.57 -2.51 16.12
CA LYS A 17 -1.54 -1.41 16.19
C LYS A 17 -2.97 -1.88 16.10
N GLY A 18 -3.19 -3.18 16.05
CA GLY A 18 -4.54 -3.73 16.03
C GLY A 18 -5.07 -4.12 14.66
N PHE A 19 -4.30 -3.87 13.60
CA PHE A 19 -4.71 -4.30 12.27
C PHE A 19 -4.22 -5.72 12.04
N LYS A 20 -5.06 -6.68 12.34
CA LYS A 20 -4.65 -8.07 12.31
C LYS A 20 -4.96 -8.68 10.96
N LEU A 21 -3.91 -8.89 10.20
CA LEU A 21 -4.02 -9.48 8.89
C LEU A 21 -3.89 -10.99 9.00
N SER A 22 -4.71 -11.71 8.24
CA SER A 22 -4.61 -13.15 8.21
C SER A 22 -3.41 -13.58 7.38
N ASP A 23 -3.06 -14.87 7.48
CA ASP A 23 -1.99 -15.39 6.63
C ASP A 23 -2.34 -15.24 5.16
N GLU A 24 -3.61 -15.42 4.82
CA GLU A 24 -4.05 -15.25 3.43
C GLU A 24 -3.86 -13.81 2.98
N ASP A 25 -4.16 -12.86 3.86
CA ASP A 25 -3.97 -11.46 3.53
C ASP A 25 -2.50 -11.15 3.26
N VAL A 26 -1.63 -11.68 4.12
CA VAL A 26 -0.20 -11.45 3.96
C VAL A 26 0.29 -12.08 2.66
N HIS A 27 -0.15 -13.30 2.38
CA HIS A 27 0.22 -13.95 1.12
C HIS A 27 -0.24 -13.14 -0.08
N PHE A 28 -1.44 -12.59 -0.02
CA PHE A 28 -1.96 -11.79 -1.12
C PHE A 28 -1.13 -10.52 -1.32
N ILE A 29 -0.70 -9.91 -0.21
CA ILE A 29 0.12 -8.71 -0.29
C ILE A 29 1.44 -9.01 -1.01
N TYR A 30 2.10 -10.11 -0.63
CA TYR A 30 3.34 -10.48 -1.28
C TYR A 30 3.12 -10.94 -2.72
N PHE A 31 1.98 -11.57 -2.98
CA PHE A 31 1.63 -11.92 -4.35
C PHE A 31 1.51 -10.65 -5.20
N GLY A 32 0.83 -9.64 -4.66
CA GLY A 32 0.69 -8.38 -5.39
C GLY A 32 2.04 -7.72 -5.63
N LYS A 33 2.91 -7.73 -4.62
CA LYS A 33 4.24 -7.17 -4.77
C LYS A 33 4.99 -7.87 -5.91
N ASN A 34 4.95 -9.19 -5.93
CA ASN A 34 5.69 -9.94 -6.92
C ASN A 34 5.09 -9.83 -8.31
N SER A 35 3.76 -9.81 -8.41
CA SER A 35 3.13 -9.76 -9.72
C SER A 35 3.26 -8.38 -10.37
N THR A 36 3.35 -7.33 -9.58
CA THR A 36 3.51 -5.98 -10.11
C THR A 36 4.98 -5.56 -10.14
N ASN A 37 5.83 -6.31 -9.47
CA ASN A 37 7.28 -6.06 -9.45
C ASN A 37 7.61 -4.64 -8.99
N VAL A 38 6.93 -4.19 -7.94
CA VAL A 38 7.15 -2.84 -7.43
C VAL A 38 8.06 -2.86 -6.21
N GLU A 39 8.60 -1.71 -5.88
CA GLU A 39 9.39 -1.54 -4.67
C GLU A 39 8.48 -1.66 -3.45
N GLU A 40 9.08 -2.03 -2.34
CA GLU A 40 8.30 -2.24 -1.13
C GLU A 40 7.59 -0.99 -0.65
N TRP A 41 8.18 0.19 -0.87
CA TRP A 41 7.53 1.40 -0.41
C TRP A 41 6.18 1.64 -1.10
N LYS A 42 6.05 1.18 -2.35
CA LYS A 42 4.77 1.29 -3.05
C LYS A 42 3.74 0.33 -2.45
N VAL A 43 4.20 -0.85 -2.05
CA VAL A 43 3.31 -1.81 -1.40
C VAL A 43 2.83 -1.23 -0.06
N MET A 44 3.74 -0.67 0.69
CA MET A 44 3.40 -0.07 1.98
C MET A 44 2.42 1.08 1.81
N LEU A 45 2.63 1.90 0.79
CA LEU A 45 1.72 3.00 0.53
C LEU A 45 0.33 2.48 0.13
N ALA A 46 0.27 1.45 -0.71
CA ALA A 46 -1.01 0.88 -1.10
C ALA A 46 -1.74 0.31 0.11
N LEU A 47 -1.01 -0.35 1.02
CA LEU A 47 -1.61 -0.84 2.24
C LEU A 47 -2.15 0.28 3.10
N LYS A 48 -1.35 1.33 3.25
CA LYS A 48 -1.74 2.46 4.06
C LYS A 48 -3.04 3.08 3.54
N GLU A 49 -3.13 3.26 2.23
CA GLU A 49 -4.32 3.83 1.64
C GLU A 49 -5.51 2.88 1.76
N THR A 50 -5.28 1.59 1.62
CA THR A 50 -6.35 0.62 1.77
C THR A 50 -6.96 0.70 3.16
N LEU A 51 -6.13 0.68 4.19
CA LEU A 51 -6.61 0.71 5.56
C LEU A 51 -7.27 2.05 5.89
N LYS A 52 -6.75 3.12 5.29
CA LYS A 52 -7.29 4.43 5.52
C LYS A 52 -8.69 4.59 4.96
N PHE A 53 -8.92 4.11 3.76
CA PHE A 53 -10.21 4.30 3.10
C PHE A 53 -11.20 3.18 3.38
N GLN A 54 -10.72 1.96 3.60
CA GLN A 54 -11.60 0.83 3.82
C GLN A 54 -11.68 0.40 5.28
N HIS A 55 -10.75 0.88 6.12
CA HIS A 55 -10.69 0.57 7.55
C HIS A 55 -10.38 -0.89 7.84
N THR A 56 -10.19 -1.68 6.81
CA THR A 56 -9.81 -3.08 6.93
C THR A 56 -9.08 -3.44 5.66
N PHE A 57 -8.45 -4.61 5.63
CA PHE A 57 -7.75 -5.01 4.43
C PHE A 57 -8.76 -5.50 3.40
N ASP A 58 -8.81 -4.82 2.29
CA ASP A 58 -9.68 -5.16 1.17
C ASP A 58 -8.77 -5.52 0.00
N PRO A 59 -8.69 -6.80 -0.37
CA PRO A 59 -7.76 -7.20 -1.43
C PRO A 59 -8.01 -6.52 -2.76
N SER A 60 -9.27 -6.33 -3.13
CA SER A 60 -9.58 -5.69 -4.41
C SER A 60 -9.11 -4.24 -4.44
N PHE A 61 -9.35 -3.54 -3.35
CA PHE A 61 -8.91 -2.16 -3.24
C PHE A 61 -7.39 -2.09 -3.27
N PHE A 62 -6.75 -2.97 -2.48
CA PHE A 62 -5.30 -2.98 -2.39
C PHE A 62 -4.64 -3.22 -3.73
N ILE A 63 -5.08 -4.25 -4.45
CA ILE A 63 -4.43 -4.59 -5.71
C ILE A 63 -4.68 -3.51 -6.76
N SER A 64 -5.85 -2.90 -6.74
CA SER A 64 -6.18 -1.83 -7.67
C SER A 64 -5.26 -0.63 -7.46
N VAL A 65 -5.05 -0.24 -6.20
CA VAL A 65 -4.15 0.86 -5.90
C VAL A 65 -2.71 0.48 -6.27
N LEU A 66 -2.32 -0.74 -5.94
CA LEU A 66 -0.95 -1.17 -6.22
C LEU A 66 -0.66 -1.18 -7.71
N GLU A 67 -1.62 -1.66 -8.50
CA GLU A 67 -1.45 -1.65 -9.95
C GLU A 67 -1.33 -0.23 -10.48
N HIS A 68 -2.09 0.67 -9.91
CA HIS A 68 -2.00 2.07 -10.32
C HIS A 68 -0.63 2.64 -10.00
N LEU A 69 -0.05 2.25 -8.87
CA LEU A 69 1.26 2.73 -8.46
C LEU A 69 2.40 2.00 -9.16
N SER A 70 2.12 0.93 -9.89
CA SER A 70 3.17 0.13 -10.49
C SER A 70 3.82 0.78 -11.70
N SER A 71 3.28 1.91 -12.14
CA SER A 71 3.84 2.62 -13.29
C SER A 71 5.30 3.01 -13.01
N THR A 72 6.16 2.83 -14.00
CA THR A 72 7.55 3.21 -13.86
C THR A 72 7.73 4.72 -13.78
N ALA A 73 6.71 5.48 -14.15
CA ALA A 73 6.76 6.93 -14.02
C ALA A 73 6.65 7.38 -12.56
N ILE A 74 6.19 6.50 -11.68
CA ILE A 74 6.04 6.85 -10.28
C ILE A 74 7.31 6.42 -9.56
N THR A 75 8.18 7.39 -9.29
CA THR A 75 9.48 7.10 -8.72
C THR A 75 9.69 7.69 -7.34
N SER A 76 8.71 8.46 -6.83
CA SER A 76 8.84 9.07 -5.52
C SER A 76 7.49 9.08 -4.85
N LYS A 77 7.51 9.31 -3.53
CA LYS A 77 6.24 9.41 -2.81
C LYS A 77 5.40 10.55 -3.33
N LYS A 78 6.05 11.66 -3.71
CA LYS A 78 5.31 12.80 -4.24
C LYS A 78 4.55 12.43 -5.50
N SER A 79 5.22 11.76 -6.44
CA SER A 79 4.54 11.36 -7.67
C SER A 79 3.47 10.32 -7.38
N ALA A 80 3.68 9.46 -6.36
CA ALA A 80 2.68 8.48 -6.00
C ALA A 80 1.42 9.17 -5.46
N TYR A 81 1.57 10.19 -4.61
CA TYR A 81 0.42 10.88 -4.08
C TYR A 81 -0.33 11.64 -5.17
N ILE A 82 0.38 12.20 -6.13
CA ILE A 82 -0.27 12.85 -7.25
C ILE A 82 -1.11 11.84 -8.04
N ALA A 83 -0.56 10.65 -8.26
CA ALA A 83 -1.29 9.61 -8.97
C ALA A 83 -2.52 9.17 -8.20
N LEU A 84 -2.42 9.11 -6.87
CA LEU A 84 -3.56 8.74 -6.06
C LEU A 84 -4.65 9.81 -6.09
N GLU A 85 -4.26 11.06 -6.13
CA GLU A 85 -5.23 12.14 -6.27
C GLU A 85 -5.98 12.04 -7.59
N GLU A 86 -5.27 11.70 -8.65
CA GLU A 86 -5.89 11.55 -9.96
C GLU A 86 -6.90 10.42 -9.94
N ARG A 87 -6.65 9.42 -9.11
CA ARG A 87 -7.55 8.31 -8.98
C ARG A 87 -8.73 8.62 -8.05
N GLY A 88 -8.66 9.74 -7.33
CA GLY A 88 -9.73 10.10 -6.40
C GLY A 88 -9.48 9.69 -4.97
N LEU A 89 -8.27 9.28 -4.65
CA LEU A 89 -7.92 8.85 -3.29
C LEU A 89 -7.17 9.95 -2.56
N ASP A 90 -7.64 11.17 -2.72
CA ASP A 90 -7.03 12.30 -2.08
C ASP A 90 -7.45 12.36 -0.63
N SER A 91 -6.50 12.35 0.28
CA SER A 91 -6.79 12.35 1.69
C SER A 91 -7.39 13.66 2.17
N THR A 92 -7.27 14.71 1.38
CA THR A 92 -7.87 15.99 1.75
C THR A 92 -9.22 16.18 1.11
N SER A 93 -9.66 15.21 0.36
CA SER A 93 -10.93 15.32 -0.32
C SER A 93 -12.02 15.50 0.67
N LYS A 94 -12.77 16.33 0.31
CA LYS A 94 -13.74 16.44 1.04
C LYS A 94 -14.82 16.13 0.40
N ASN A 95 -15.11 15.92 0.17
CA ASN A 95 -16.09 15.60 -0.51
C ASN A 95 -16.56 15.26 -0.61
#